data_2f40d182017a3b93db1cbd7fd27ea4cd
#
_entry.id   2f40d182017a3b93db1cbd7fd27ea4cd
#
_cell.length_a   1.000
_cell.length_b   1.000
_cell.length_c   1.000
_cell.angle_alpha   90.00
_cell.angle_beta   90.00
_cell.angle_gamma   90.00
#
_symmetry.space_group_name_H-M   'P 1'
#
loop_
_entity.id
_entity.type
_entity.pdbx_description
1 polymer ?
#
loop_
_entity_poly.entity_id
_entity_poly.type
_entity_poly.pdbx_seq_one_letter_code
_entity_poly.pdbx_strand_id
1 'polypeptide(L)'
;SLLEENVIFMWLSGMSRPDFRTINRFRSERLADGRFETIFRQVVELLHDEGLISLDVQYIDGTKIESVANKYTFVWKGSVEKNKAKLIAKVDGVLKEAEAVLEEENAGEPQEEITKEDLQKRTDRILEKMDKDGRSDKKLRKAVRKVKEESLPKLDEYDKHLEILGERNSYSKTDPDATFMHMKEDVMNNGQTKPGYNVQIATENQYI
;
A
#
# COMPACT_ATOMS: atom_id res chain seq x y z
N SER A 1 -8.89 31.23 -16.52
CA SER A 1 -7.78 30.79 -15.64
C SER A 1 -7.08 32.01 -15.06
N LEU A 2 -6.63 31.97 -13.80
CA LEU A 2 -5.91 33.09 -13.18
C LEU A 2 -4.70 33.55 -14.01
N LEU A 3 -4.06 32.66 -14.74
CA LEU A 3 -2.96 32.96 -15.66
C LEU A 3 -3.39 33.72 -16.93
N GLU A 4 -4.69 33.90 -17.15
CA GLU A 4 -5.27 34.61 -18.30
C GLU A 4 -6.02 35.89 -17.89
N GLU A 5 -6.44 35.98 -16.64
CA GLU A 5 -7.37 36.99 -16.16
C GLU A 5 -6.74 37.91 -15.10
N ASN A 6 -5.67 37.47 -14.42
CA ASN A 6 -5.02 38.21 -13.37
C ASN A 6 -3.61 38.64 -13.74
N VAL A 7 -3.39 39.95 -13.81
CA VAL A 7 -2.11 40.56 -14.25
C VAL A 7 -0.93 40.13 -13.37
N ILE A 8 -1.14 39.94 -12.06
CA ILE A 8 -0.08 39.51 -11.14
C ILE A 8 0.36 38.09 -11.47
N PHE A 9 -0.59 37.17 -11.68
CA PHE A 9 -0.26 35.79 -12.05
C PHE A 9 0.33 35.70 -13.46
N MET A 10 -0.11 36.53 -14.41
CA MET A 10 0.48 36.61 -15.74
C MET A 10 1.95 37.05 -15.65
N TRP A 11 2.24 38.05 -14.83
CA TRP A 11 3.60 38.54 -14.62
C TRP A 11 4.48 37.50 -13.92
N LEU A 12 4.01 36.91 -12.83
CA LEU A 12 4.73 35.85 -12.08
C LEU A 12 5.06 34.62 -12.95
N SER A 13 4.18 34.26 -13.85
CA SER A 13 4.37 33.13 -14.77
C SER A 13 5.24 33.47 -15.99
N GLY A 14 5.69 34.73 -16.14
CA GLY A 14 6.40 35.20 -17.32
C GLY A 14 5.54 35.06 -18.60
N MET A 15 4.23 35.31 -18.49
CA MET A 15 3.23 35.11 -19.55
C MET A 15 3.09 33.65 -20.04
N SER A 16 3.71 32.70 -19.36
CA SER A 16 3.55 31.28 -19.66
C SER A 16 2.25 30.72 -19.07
N ARG A 17 1.75 29.68 -19.69
CA ARG A 17 0.51 29.00 -19.27
C ARG A 17 0.79 27.52 -19.06
N PRO A 18 1.50 27.15 -17.97
CA PRO A 18 1.77 25.75 -17.68
C PRO A 18 0.45 24.98 -17.47
N ASP A 19 0.35 23.82 -18.08
CA ASP A 19 -0.78 22.93 -17.86
C ASP A 19 -0.62 22.18 -16.52
N PHE A 20 -1.67 21.51 -16.07
CA PHE A 20 -1.67 20.77 -14.82
C PHE A 20 -0.61 19.66 -14.77
N ARG A 21 -0.23 19.08 -15.90
CA ARG A 21 0.81 18.03 -15.98
C ARG A 21 2.19 18.61 -15.66
N THR A 22 2.46 19.81 -16.18
CA THR A 22 3.72 20.52 -15.90
C THR A 22 3.84 20.84 -14.41
N ILE A 23 2.75 21.31 -13.78
CA ILE A 23 2.70 21.58 -12.34
C ILE A 23 2.87 20.30 -11.53
N ASN A 24 2.17 19.23 -11.91
CA ASN A 24 2.25 17.95 -11.21
C ASN A 24 3.65 17.33 -11.35
N ARG A 25 4.26 17.39 -12.53
CA ARG A 25 5.63 16.90 -12.75
C ARG A 25 6.66 17.72 -11.96
N PHE A 26 6.52 19.04 -11.91
CA PHE A 26 7.35 19.88 -11.07
C PHE A 26 7.29 19.49 -9.60
N ARG A 27 6.05 19.27 -9.09
CA ARG A 27 5.84 18.76 -7.72
C ARG A 27 6.55 17.43 -7.49
N SER A 28 6.35 16.46 -8.39
CA SER A 28 6.86 15.09 -8.22
C SER A 28 8.38 14.99 -8.38
N GLU A 29 8.99 15.80 -9.29
CA GLU A 29 10.41 15.72 -9.62
C GLU A 29 11.26 16.71 -8.82
N ARG A 30 10.74 17.93 -8.56
CA ARG A 30 11.51 19.01 -7.95
C ARG A 30 11.25 19.18 -6.46
N LEU A 31 10.05 18.84 -6.01
CA LEU A 31 9.65 18.96 -4.61
C LEU A 31 9.57 17.60 -3.90
N ALA A 32 10.10 16.54 -4.53
CA ALA A 32 10.27 15.22 -3.90
C ALA A 32 11.35 15.25 -2.79
N ASP A 33 11.51 14.12 -2.11
CA ASP A 33 12.58 13.87 -1.13
C ASP A 33 12.58 14.86 0.07
N GLY A 34 11.39 15.23 0.55
CA GLY A 34 11.23 16.10 1.72
C GLY A 34 11.52 17.59 1.46
N ARG A 35 11.72 17.99 0.19
CA ARG A 35 11.96 19.38 -0.15
C ARG A 35 10.73 20.26 0.07
N PHE A 36 9.56 19.73 -0.20
CA PHE A 36 8.29 20.44 0.05
C PHE A 36 8.13 20.74 1.54
N GLU A 37 8.37 19.77 2.40
CA GLU A 37 8.32 19.90 3.86
C GLU A 37 9.36 20.89 4.37
N THR A 38 10.55 20.88 3.77
CA THR A 38 11.62 21.85 4.11
C THR A 38 11.20 23.27 3.79
N ILE A 39 10.68 23.50 2.58
CA ILE A 39 10.19 24.83 2.16
C ILE A 39 9.03 25.28 3.07
N PHE A 40 8.09 24.38 3.34
CA PHE A 40 6.96 24.69 4.22
C PHE A 40 7.41 25.10 5.62
N ARG A 41 8.36 24.36 6.19
CA ARG A 41 8.97 24.70 7.49
C ARG A 41 9.61 26.08 7.49
N GLN A 42 10.39 26.39 6.46
CA GLN A 42 11.03 27.71 6.33
C GLN A 42 10.03 28.85 6.24
N VAL A 43 8.89 28.62 5.56
CA VAL A 43 7.79 29.61 5.51
C VAL A 43 7.18 29.80 6.89
N VAL A 44 6.94 28.73 7.64
CA VAL A 44 6.38 28.80 9.00
C VAL A 44 7.38 29.52 9.94
N GLU A 45 8.65 29.20 9.87
CA GLU A 45 9.72 29.88 10.64
C GLU A 45 9.77 31.39 10.32
N LEU A 46 9.70 31.75 9.05
CA LEU A 46 9.66 33.15 8.62
C LEU A 46 8.44 33.88 9.19
N LEU A 47 7.25 33.28 9.14
CA LEU A 47 6.03 33.88 9.71
C LEU A 47 6.12 34.05 11.22
N HIS A 48 6.75 33.11 11.90
CA HIS A 48 7.00 33.19 13.35
C HIS A 48 8.02 34.32 13.68
N ASP A 49 9.13 34.39 12.95
CA ASP A 49 10.17 35.41 13.16
C ASP A 49 9.65 36.83 12.90
N GLU A 50 8.75 36.99 11.94
CA GLU A 50 8.06 38.24 11.66
C GLU A 50 6.92 38.55 12.68
N GLY A 51 6.69 37.67 13.65
CA GLY A 51 5.65 37.84 14.68
C GLY A 51 4.21 37.74 14.16
N LEU A 52 4.03 37.13 12.97
CA LEU A 52 2.70 36.96 12.35
C LEU A 52 1.95 35.76 12.91
N ILE A 53 2.69 34.76 13.40
CA ILE A 53 2.16 33.58 14.12
C ILE A 53 2.97 33.37 15.40
N SER A 54 2.34 32.82 16.43
CA SER A 54 2.98 32.52 17.72
C SER A 54 3.30 31.05 17.91
N LEU A 55 2.57 30.19 17.23
CA LEU A 55 2.54 28.72 17.40
C LEU A 55 1.97 28.26 18.76
N ASP A 56 1.44 29.18 19.57
CA ASP A 56 0.86 28.86 20.89
C ASP A 56 -0.53 28.27 20.79
N VAL A 57 -1.33 28.76 19.82
CA VAL A 57 -2.71 28.34 19.62
C VAL A 57 -2.93 27.99 18.15
N GLN A 58 -3.26 26.73 17.87
CA GLN A 58 -3.58 26.26 16.53
C GLN A 58 -4.99 25.72 16.47
N TYR A 59 -5.70 26.07 15.42
CA TYR A 59 -7.02 25.51 15.09
C TYR A 59 -6.82 24.45 14.02
N ILE A 60 -7.15 23.20 14.35
CA ILE A 60 -7.00 22.07 13.42
C ILE A 60 -8.39 21.60 12.99
N ASP A 61 -8.65 21.65 11.70
CA ASP A 61 -9.86 21.05 11.11
C ASP A 61 -9.52 19.96 10.11
N GLY A 62 -10.35 18.93 10.11
CA GLY A 62 -10.19 17.78 9.22
C GLY A 62 -11.33 17.69 8.21
N THR A 63 -10.96 17.55 6.94
CA THR A 63 -11.92 17.27 5.88
C THR A 63 -11.59 15.98 5.14
N LYS A 64 -12.63 15.29 4.68
CA LYS A 64 -12.49 14.07 3.87
C LYS A 64 -12.67 14.44 2.41
N ILE A 65 -11.65 14.13 1.60
CA ILE A 65 -11.65 14.37 0.16
C ILE A 65 -11.75 13.02 -0.54
N GLU A 66 -12.77 12.84 -1.39
CA GLU A 66 -12.95 11.62 -2.18
C GLU A 66 -11.86 11.52 -3.27
N SER A 67 -11.21 10.37 -3.35
CA SER A 67 -10.29 10.05 -4.44
C SER A 67 -11.08 9.66 -5.70
N VAL A 68 -10.51 9.96 -6.87
CA VAL A 68 -11.05 9.52 -8.18
C VAL A 68 -10.85 8.00 -8.39
N ALA A 69 -10.28 7.30 -7.42
CA ALA A 69 -10.02 5.86 -7.48
C ALA A 69 -11.29 5.03 -7.63
N ASN A 70 -11.14 3.88 -8.26
CA ASN A 70 -12.24 2.93 -8.41
C ASN A 70 -12.64 2.35 -7.04
N LYS A 71 -13.89 2.62 -6.62
CA LYS A 71 -14.45 2.17 -5.34
C LYS A 71 -14.58 0.65 -5.18
N TYR A 72 -14.45 -0.11 -6.25
CA TYR A 72 -14.54 -1.58 -6.22
C TYR A 72 -13.16 -2.28 -6.15
N THR A 73 -12.06 -1.54 -6.21
CA THR A 73 -10.70 -2.09 -6.16
C THR A 73 -10.07 -1.99 -4.77
N PHE A 74 -10.85 -2.33 -3.76
CA PHE A 74 -10.41 -2.27 -2.36
C PHE A 74 -9.58 -3.50 -1.95
N VAL A 75 -8.61 -3.27 -1.07
CA VAL A 75 -7.83 -4.29 -0.37
C VAL A 75 -7.96 -4.05 1.13
N TRP A 76 -8.43 -5.05 1.87
CA TRP A 76 -8.61 -4.99 3.31
C TRP A 76 -7.54 -5.80 4.03
N LYS A 77 -6.86 -5.20 5.01
CA LYS A 77 -5.78 -5.82 5.80
C LYS A 77 -6.18 -7.17 6.38
N GLY A 78 -7.28 -7.21 7.12
CA GLY A 78 -7.75 -8.44 7.75
C GLY A 78 -8.12 -9.56 6.74
N SER A 79 -8.54 -9.21 5.52
CA SER A 79 -8.79 -10.19 4.46
C SER A 79 -7.48 -10.75 3.90
N VAL A 80 -6.47 -9.89 3.71
CA VAL A 80 -5.15 -10.30 3.22
C VAL A 80 -4.48 -11.21 4.24
N GLU A 81 -4.42 -10.83 5.51
CA GLU A 81 -3.85 -11.62 6.60
C GLU A 81 -4.51 -12.99 6.73
N LYS A 82 -5.85 -13.02 6.75
CA LYS A 82 -6.63 -14.27 6.82
C LYS A 82 -6.36 -15.19 5.62
N ASN A 83 -6.30 -14.62 4.41
CA ASN A 83 -6.07 -15.40 3.21
C ASN A 83 -4.61 -15.88 3.12
N LYS A 84 -3.64 -15.06 3.55
CA LYS A 84 -2.24 -15.44 3.67
C LYS A 84 -2.07 -16.62 4.63
N ALA A 85 -2.63 -16.53 5.83
CA ALA A 85 -2.57 -17.61 6.81
C ALA A 85 -3.19 -18.93 6.29
N LYS A 86 -4.35 -18.84 5.63
CA LYS A 86 -4.98 -20.03 5.00
C LYS A 86 -4.12 -20.62 3.90
N LEU A 87 -3.46 -19.78 3.10
CA LEU A 87 -2.59 -20.24 2.01
C LEU A 87 -1.34 -20.93 2.57
N ILE A 88 -0.71 -20.37 3.58
CA ILE A 88 0.44 -20.97 4.28
C ILE A 88 0.06 -22.34 4.83
N ALA A 89 -1.04 -22.45 5.56
CA ALA A 89 -1.50 -23.73 6.13
C ALA A 89 -1.79 -24.79 5.04
N LYS A 90 -2.38 -24.35 3.89
CA LYS A 90 -2.63 -25.24 2.77
C LYS A 90 -1.33 -25.73 2.11
N VAL A 91 -0.38 -24.83 1.90
CA VAL A 91 0.92 -25.15 1.32
C VAL A 91 1.69 -26.11 2.23
N ASP A 92 1.75 -25.81 3.53
CA ASP A 92 2.41 -26.67 4.52
C ASP A 92 1.79 -28.09 4.55
N GLY A 93 0.46 -28.19 4.48
CA GLY A 93 -0.23 -29.48 4.38
C GLY A 93 0.19 -30.30 3.16
N VAL A 94 0.29 -29.67 1.98
CA VAL A 94 0.73 -30.34 0.75
C VAL A 94 2.19 -30.77 0.85
N LEU A 95 3.05 -29.93 1.44
CA LEU A 95 4.49 -30.27 1.59
C LEU A 95 4.68 -31.38 2.61
N LYS A 96 3.96 -31.41 3.73
CA LYS A 96 3.98 -32.51 4.70
C LYS A 96 3.52 -33.83 4.10
N GLU A 97 2.47 -33.81 3.27
CA GLU A 97 2.02 -35.01 2.55
C GLU A 97 3.09 -35.53 1.61
N ALA A 98 3.78 -34.60 0.91
CA ALA A 98 4.87 -34.96 -0.01
C ALA A 98 6.12 -35.49 0.72
N GLU A 99 6.48 -34.91 1.85
CA GLU A 99 7.59 -35.36 2.70
C GLU A 99 7.32 -36.74 3.30
N ALA A 100 6.10 -37.01 3.75
CA ALA A 100 5.70 -38.33 4.25
C ALA A 100 5.80 -39.43 3.19
N VAL A 101 5.42 -39.15 1.94
CA VAL A 101 5.54 -40.11 0.82
C VAL A 101 7.00 -40.39 0.46
N LEU A 102 7.88 -39.39 0.65
CA LEU A 102 9.32 -39.54 0.37
C LEU A 102 10.09 -40.13 1.53
N GLU A 103 9.44 -40.58 2.61
CA GLU A 103 10.04 -41.16 3.84
C GLU A 103 11.14 -40.26 4.42
N GLU A 104 10.95 -38.96 4.42
CA GLU A 104 11.91 -38.03 5.03
C GLU A 104 11.82 -38.08 6.55
N GLU A 105 12.89 -38.48 7.22
CA GLU A 105 13.04 -38.47 8.69
C GLU A 105 12.98 -37.06 9.30
N ASN A 106 13.14 -36.01 8.49
CA ASN A 106 13.07 -34.61 8.88
C ASN A 106 11.73 -33.96 8.46
N ALA A 107 10.61 -34.63 8.68
CA ALA A 107 9.29 -33.97 8.67
C ALA A 107 9.29 -32.92 9.79
N GLY A 108 9.52 -31.68 9.39
CA GLY A 108 9.87 -30.51 10.17
C GLY A 108 9.51 -30.52 11.66
N GLU A 109 10.48 -30.21 12.50
CA GLU A 109 10.21 -29.76 13.86
C GLU A 109 9.10 -28.70 13.80
N PRO A 110 8.14 -28.69 14.74
CA PRO A 110 7.09 -27.70 14.75
C PRO A 110 7.74 -26.31 14.95
N GLN A 111 7.95 -25.59 13.86
CA GLN A 111 8.40 -24.21 13.90
C GLN A 111 7.20 -23.36 14.28
N GLU A 112 7.36 -22.52 15.30
CA GLU A 112 6.31 -21.60 15.77
C GLU A 112 5.87 -20.60 14.69
N GLU A 113 6.71 -20.28 13.71
CA GLU A 113 6.37 -19.48 12.54
C GLU A 113 6.96 -20.08 11.26
N ILE A 114 6.08 -20.47 10.34
CA ILE A 114 6.47 -20.97 9.00
C ILE A 114 6.69 -19.75 8.11
N THR A 115 7.94 -19.54 7.69
CA THR A 115 8.28 -18.44 6.78
C THR A 115 8.10 -18.87 5.32
N LYS A 116 7.97 -17.88 4.43
CA LYS A 116 7.89 -18.13 2.99
C LYS A 116 9.17 -18.78 2.46
N GLU A 117 10.32 -18.32 2.93
CA GLU A 117 11.63 -18.84 2.56
C GLU A 117 11.75 -20.33 2.89
N ASP A 118 11.21 -20.75 4.04
CA ASP A 118 11.18 -22.16 4.44
C ASP A 118 10.28 -22.98 3.51
N LEU A 119 9.10 -22.48 3.18
CA LEU A 119 8.19 -23.12 2.24
C LEU A 119 8.82 -23.25 0.85
N GLN A 120 9.55 -22.25 0.39
CA GLN A 120 10.24 -22.27 -0.89
C GLN A 120 11.37 -23.31 -0.90
N LYS A 121 12.25 -23.32 0.12
CA LYS A 121 13.34 -24.31 0.26
C LYS A 121 12.79 -25.74 0.32
N ARG A 122 11.73 -25.96 1.09
CA ARG A 122 11.07 -27.27 1.19
C ARG A 122 10.50 -27.70 -0.16
N THR A 123 9.81 -26.78 -0.87
CA THR A 123 9.24 -27.04 -2.19
C THR A 123 10.31 -27.45 -3.20
N ASP A 124 11.42 -26.71 -3.27
CA ASP A 124 12.52 -26.98 -4.20
C ASP A 124 13.19 -28.33 -3.89
N ARG A 125 13.46 -28.62 -2.59
CA ARG A 125 14.04 -29.89 -2.14
C ARG A 125 13.15 -31.10 -2.52
N ILE A 126 11.83 -30.98 -2.29
CA ILE A 126 10.88 -32.05 -2.61
C ILE A 126 10.84 -32.27 -4.13
N LEU A 127 10.81 -31.23 -4.95
CA LEU A 127 10.81 -31.34 -6.41
C LEU A 127 12.09 -32.03 -6.93
N GLU A 128 13.25 -31.65 -6.41
CA GLU A 128 14.52 -32.29 -6.78
C GLU A 128 14.54 -33.78 -6.46
N LYS A 129 14.03 -34.20 -5.31
CA LYS A 129 13.93 -35.62 -4.94
C LYS A 129 12.93 -36.36 -5.80
N MET A 130 11.77 -35.80 -6.05
CA MET A 130 10.75 -36.37 -6.93
C MET A 130 11.24 -36.53 -8.36
N ASP A 131 12.16 -35.69 -8.83
CA ASP A 131 12.77 -35.81 -10.17
C ASP A 131 13.83 -36.89 -10.22
N LYS A 132 14.53 -37.19 -9.12
CA LYS A 132 15.53 -38.26 -9.01
C LYS A 132 14.91 -39.64 -8.85
N ASP A 133 13.87 -39.79 -8.04
CA ASP A 133 13.31 -41.10 -7.69
C ASP A 133 12.41 -41.74 -8.75
N GLY A 134 11.92 -40.98 -9.72
CA GLY A 134 11.11 -41.48 -10.82
C GLY A 134 9.80 -42.22 -10.46
N ARG A 135 9.57 -42.49 -9.17
CA ARG A 135 8.46 -43.29 -8.63
C ARG A 135 7.37 -42.45 -7.96
N SER A 136 7.52 -41.12 -7.97
CA SER A 136 6.57 -40.23 -7.25
C SER A 136 5.19 -40.23 -7.91
N ASP A 137 4.15 -40.22 -7.06
CA ASP A 137 2.76 -40.09 -7.50
C ASP A 137 2.60 -38.82 -8.37
N LYS A 138 2.18 -39.01 -9.65
CA LYS A 138 1.96 -37.93 -10.60
C LYS A 138 1.04 -36.83 -10.06
N LYS A 139 0.08 -37.20 -9.20
CA LYS A 139 -0.88 -36.27 -8.60
C LYS A 139 -0.19 -35.38 -7.56
N LEU A 140 0.63 -35.97 -6.71
CA LEU A 140 1.37 -35.25 -5.68
C LEU A 140 2.43 -34.32 -6.29
N ARG A 141 3.17 -34.80 -7.29
CA ARG A 141 4.13 -33.96 -8.06
C ARG A 141 3.44 -32.76 -8.71
N LYS A 142 2.25 -32.92 -9.27
CA LYS A 142 1.45 -31.83 -9.82
C LYS A 142 1.04 -30.86 -8.72
N ALA A 143 0.67 -31.34 -7.53
CA ALA A 143 0.32 -30.48 -6.39
C ALA A 143 1.51 -29.63 -5.90
N VAL A 144 2.71 -30.24 -5.77
CA VAL A 144 3.92 -29.51 -5.36
C VAL A 144 4.38 -28.50 -6.43
N ARG A 145 4.28 -28.82 -7.71
CA ARG A 145 4.52 -27.86 -8.79
C ARG A 145 3.56 -26.70 -8.74
N LYS A 146 2.28 -26.96 -8.47
CA LYS A 146 1.27 -25.89 -8.28
C LYS A 146 1.59 -24.99 -7.09
N VAL A 147 2.16 -25.52 -6.03
CA VAL A 147 2.66 -24.71 -4.91
C VAL A 147 3.73 -23.73 -5.40
N LYS A 148 4.71 -24.22 -6.17
CA LYS A 148 5.80 -23.37 -6.70
C LYS A 148 5.30 -22.31 -7.68
N GLU A 149 4.42 -22.70 -8.61
CA GLU A 149 4.00 -21.85 -9.74
C GLU A 149 2.87 -20.88 -9.37
N GLU A 150 1.99 -21.25 -8.44
CA GLU A 150 0.81 -20.43 -8.12
C GLU A 150 0.81 -19.93 -6.66
N SER A 151 1.16 -20.79 -5.68
CA SER A 151 0.97 -20.45 -4.26
C SER A 151 2.07 -19.55 -3.73
N LEU A 152 3.33 -19.80 -4.05
CA LEU A 152 4.46 -18.96 -3.63
C LEU A 152 4.37 -17.54 -4.23
N PRO A 153 4.13 -17.35 -5.55
CA PRO A 153 3.91 -16.00 -6.10
C PRO A 153 2.72 -15.27 -5.47
N LYS A 154 1.68 -16.01 -5.06
CA LYS A 154 0.53 -15.40 -4.40
C LYS A 154 0.83 -14.97 -2.96
N LEU A 155 1.75 -15.65 -2.26
CA LEU A 155 2.27 -15.16 -0.97
C LEU A 155 3.03 -13.84 -1.16
N ASP A 156 3.82 -13.70 -2.23
CA ASP A 156 4.49 -12.44 -2.59
C ASP A 156 3.49 -11.30 -2.84
N GLU A 157 2.38 -11.61 -3.49
CA GLU A 157 1.31 -10.62 -3.70
C GLU A 157 0.71 -10.16 -2.36
N TYR A 158 0.48 -11.09 -1.43
CA TYR A 158 -0.02 -10.74 -0.10
C TYR A 158 0.98 -9.92 0.70
N ASP A 159 2.28 -10.23 0.62
CA ASP A 159 3.33 -9.47 1.30
C ASP A 159 3.41 -8.04 0.76
N LYS A 160 3.37 -7.86 -0.55
CA LYS A 160 3.29 -6.53 -1.18
C LYS A 160 2.04 -5.76 -0.74
N HIS A 161 0.89 -6.43 -0.62
CA HIS A 161 -0.32 -5.79 -0.12
C HIS A 161 -0.16 -5.33 1.32
N LEU A 162 0.48 -6.13 2.18
CA LEU A 162 0.73 -5.78 3.57
C LEU A 162 1.75 -4.64 3.70
N GLU A 163 2.77 -4.61 2.85
CA GLU A 163 3.74 -3.51 2.77
C GLU A 163 3.06 -2.19 2.39
N ILE A 164 2.24 -2.18 1.34
CA ILE A 164 1.47 -0.99 0.93
C ILE A 164 0.49 -0.54 2.02
N LEU A 165 -0.13 -1.48 2.72
CA LEU A 165 -1.08 -1.18 3.79
C LEU A 165 -0.40 -0.52 4.99
N GLY A 166 0.78 -1.00 5.40
CA GLY A 166 1.44 -0.54 6.62
C GLY A 166 0.49 -0.62 7.82
N GLU A 167 0.23 0.50 8.48
CA GLU A 167 -0.72 0.59 9.61
C GLU A 167 -2.18 0.77 9.18
N ARG A 168 -2.45 1.05 7.92
CA ARG A 168 -3.81 1.30 7.40
C ARG A 168 -4.63 0.02 7.31
N ASN A 169 -5.94 0.14 7.51
CA ASN A 169 -6.87 -0.99 7.41
C ASN A 169 -7.23 -1.36 5.97
N SER A 170 -7.09 -0.42 5.03
CA SER A 170 -7.47 -0.62 3.63
C SER A 170 -6.74 0.33 2.70
N TYR A 171 -6.69 -0.02 1.42
CA TYR A 171 -6.27 0.88 0.34
C TYR A 171 -6.98 0.53 -0.97
N SER A 172 -6.92 1.43 -1.97
CA SER A 172 -7.43 1.17 -3.31
C SER A 172 -6.29 0.74 -4.25
N LYS A 173 -6.47 -0.32 -5.05
CA LYS A 173 -5.45 -0.75 -6.04
C LYS A 173 -5.17 0.31 -7.11
N THR A 174 -6.13 1.19 -7.39
CA THR A 174 -5.99 2.27 -8.38
C THR A 174 -5.43 3.55 -7.79
N ASP A 175 -5.40 3.66 -6.46
CA ASP A 175 -4.81 4.77 -5.71
C ASP A 175 -4.31 4.24 -4.36
N PRO A 176 -3.06 3.74 -4.29
CA PRO A 176 -2.54 3.09 -3.09
C PRO A 176 -2.48 3.99 -1.85
N ASP A 177 -2.48 5.31 -2.03
CA ASP A 177 -2.44 6.27 -0.93
C ASP A 177 -3.82 6.53 -0.33
N ALA A 178 -4.90 6.30 -1.10
CA ALA A 178 -6.26 6.47 -0.64
C ALA A 178 -6.71 5.35 0.30
N THR A 179 -7.35 5.72 1.41
CA THR A 179 -7.94 4.78 2.37
C THR A 179 -9.45 4.79 2.25
N PHE A 180 -10.09 3.61 2.41
CA PHE A 180 -11.55 3.53 2.39
C PHE A 180 -12.13 4.06 3.70
N MET A 181 -12.99 5.08 3.59
CA MET A 181 -13.61 5.75 4.72
C MET A 181 -15.06 6.17 4.43
N HIS A 182 -15.84 6.38 5.48
CA HIS A 182 -17.16 7.00 5.34
C HIS A 182 -17.00 8.50 5.07
N MET A 183 -17.59 8.98 3.99
CA MET A 183 -17.58 10.40 3.65
C MET A 183 -18.60 11.18 4.50
N LYS A 184 -18.35 12.49 4.74
CA LYS A 184 -19.29 13.35 5.45
C LYS A 184 -20.62 13.51 4.69
N GLU A 185 -20.54 13.58 3.35
CA GLU A 185 -21.69 13.72 2.45
C GLU A 185 -22.07 12.36 1.88
N ASP A 186 -22.74 11.54 2.68
CA ASP A 186 -23.40 10.33 2.18
C ASP A 186 -24.86 10.65 1.88
N VAL A 187 -25.10 11.17 0.67
CA VAL A 187 -26.45 11.58 0.21
C VAL A 187 -27.46 10.42 0.30
N MET A 188 -26.99 9.21 0.17
CA MET A 188 -27.81 7.98 0.24
C MET A 188 -27.98 7.43 1.66
N ASN A 189 -27.21 7.95 2.62
CA ASN A 189 -27.13 7.52 4.02
C ASN A 189 -27.09 5.96 4.18
N ASN A 190 -26.37 5.31 3.28
CA ASN A 190 -26.26 3.85 3.21
C ASN A 190 -24.97 3.31 3.86
N GLY A 191 -24.16 4.18 4.47
CA GLY A 191 -22.91 3.83 5.11
C GLY A 191 -21.82 3.34 4.17
N GLN A 192 -21.93 3.65 2.86
CA GLN A 192 -20.95 3.21 1.89
C GLN A 192 -19.59 3.87 2.13
N THR A 193 -18.55 3.03 2.17
CA THR A 193 -17.17 3.52 2.22
C THR A 193 -16.69 3.87 0.80
N LYS A 194 -15.93 4.96 0.69
CA LYS A 194 -15.29 5.40 -0.55
C LYS A 194 -13.79 5.61 -0.32
N PRO A 195 -12.96 5.41 -1.36
CA PRO A 195 -11.54 5.76 -1.26
C PRO A 195 -11.39 7.26 -1.12
N GLY A 196 -10.55 7.71 -0.20
CA GLY A 196 -10.37 9.12 0.04
C GLY A 196 -9.21 9.42 0.97
N TYR A 197 -9.02 10.70 1.22
CA TYR A 197 -7.98 11.26 2.06
C TYR A 197 -8.61 12.00 3.22
N ASN A 198 -8.05 11.87 4.40
CA ASN A 198 -8.36 12.69 5.54
C ASN A 198 -7.31 13.81 5.61
N VAL A 199 -7.66 14.96 5.09
CA VAL A 199 -6.78 16.13 5.07
C VAL A 199 -7.04 16.94 6.34
N GLN A 200 -5.99 17.22 7.08
CA GLN A 200 -6.03 18.09 8.26
C GLN A 200 -5.27 19.37 7.93
N ILE A 201 -5.89 20.49 8.25
CA ILE A 201 -5.34 21.83 8.05
C ILE A 201 -5.23 22.49 9.40
N ALA A 202 -4.05 22.94 9.75
CA ALA A 202 -3.81 23.75 10.93
C ALA A 202 -3.78 25.23 10.53
N THR A 203 -4.48 26.07 11.28
CA THR A 203 -4.52 27.51 11.04
C THR A 203 -4.22 28.25 12.32
N GLU A 204 -3.55 29.37 12.18
CA GLU A 204 -3.38 30.36 13.25
C GLU A 204 -3.65 31.75 12.66
N ASN A 205 -4.59 32.50 13.30
CA ASN A 205 -5.08 33.78 12.78
C ASN A 205 -5.62 33.65 11.35
N GLN A 206 -4.96 34.31 10.38
CA GLN A 206 -5.31 34.29 8.95
C GLN A 206 -4.36 33.41 8.11
N TYR A 207 -3.44 32.69 8.75
CA TYR A 207 -2.44 31.84 8.08
C TYR A 207 -2.83 30.37 8.19
N ILE A 208 -2.47 29.57 7.17
CA ILE A 208 -2.74 28.14 7.03
C ILE A 208 -1.42 27.38 7.03
#